data_cd6f3d12640e920c9a87565c4fa0c9c6
#
_entry.id   cd6f3d12640e920c9a87565c4fa0c9c6
#
_cell.length_a   1.000
_cell.length_b   1.000
_cell.length_c   1.000
_cell.angle_alpha   90.00
_cell.angle_beta   90.00
_cell.angle_gamma   90.00
#
_symmetry.space_group_name_H-M   'P 1'
#
loop_
_entity.id
_entity.type
_entity.pdbx_description
1 polymer ?
#
loop_
_entity_poly.entity_id
_entity_poly.type
_entity_poly.pdbx_seq_one_letter_code
_entity_poly.pdbx_strand_id
1 'polypeptide(L)'
;MFMKHKDNIPLNFKERSNSRISLITSVIVLLILFAFFRELDYNLVQKPQKEAAIQAEKERLAEEEAANAPIITSVDILAVGDNTVYNDYIYDSGQSDDANWNYDHLYANLADEIQAADLSIVTQTTVLSTSHDTVNNYSITPSEVGDALVNVGFDVIASATNSIDDYGPDSITETIQYWKNSHPDISVLGLHETQEDANTITTMTINDISIALLNYTYGTNNSGGGEGKEYMVDVFDKEQITAALKQVKNFDCVIFIAHWGDDYTTEVSEYQKQWAAYLMEQGVDVLIGAHPHVLQPYGRLSDTKGNEMIVFYSLGNFVSTSESVDGLLGGVAKFSIEKTVQNGTSTVKFLTPTIEPMVMHYNYDYNTYETYMLEDYSDELAYSHYIVNSTNDFTMENLQARFKEIMSMNVTPSTGTDLLSEVEAGSEESGAEDEYSDEKYSE
;
A
#
# COMPACT_ATOMS: atom_id res chain seq x y z
N MET A 1 29.73 129.21 39.53
CA MET A 1 29.41 129.13 40.98
C MET A 1 28.33 128.10 41.23
N PHE A 2 28.63 127.23 42.16
CA PHE A 2 27.77 126.22 42.75
C PHE A 2 27.31 125.06 41.96
N MET A 3 27.56 124.02 42.40
CA MET A 3 27.75 123.02 43.45
C MET A 3 27.18 121.68 43.02
N LYS A 4 27.96 120.68 43.23
CA LYS A 4 27.63 119.27 43.02
C LYS A 4 26.58 118.80 44.01
N HIS A 5 25.72 117.90 43.57
CA HIS A 5 25.25 116.84 44.46
C HIS A 5 25.36 115.43 43.72
N LYS A 6 26.15 114.60 44.36
CA LYS A 6 26.15 113.19 44.02
C LYS A 6 25.09 112.49 44.90
N ASP A 7 24.15 111.87 44.30
CA ASP A 7 23.34 110.86 45.01
C ASP A 7 23.85 109.44 44.68
N ASN A 8 24.40 108.83 45.70
CA ASN A 8 24.67 107.40 45.73
C ASN A 8 23.39 106.59 45.87
N ILE A 9 23.00 105.83 44.88
CA ILE A 9 21.99 104.84 44.97
C ILE A 9 22.66 103.48 45.39
N PRO A 10 22.38 102.90 46.52
CA PRO A 10 22.89 101.59 46.91
C PRO A 10 22.25 100.47 46.04
N LEU A 11 23.05 99.86 45.28
CA LEU A 11 22.65 98.64 44.52
C LEU A 11 22.29 97.53 45.52
N ASN A 12 20.99 97.16 45.59
CA ASN A 12 20.46 96.14 46.46
C ASN A 12 20.88 94.73 45.95
N PHE A 13 21.99 94.25 46.44
CA PHE A 13 22.59 92.91 46.09
C PHE A 13 21.64 91.75 46.44
N LYS A 14 20.69 91.91 47.37
CA LYS A 14 19.73 90.83 47.77
C LYS A 14 18.70 90.52 46.69
N GLU A 15 18.26 91.46 45.90
CA GLU A 15 17.24 91.24 44.83
C GLU A 15 17.84 90.46 43.67
N ARG A 16 19.13 90.70 43.29
CA ARG A 16 19.80 89.93 42.23
C ARG A 16 20.11 88.45 42.61
N SER A 17 20.34 88.16 43.88
CA SER A 17 20.51 86.83 44.42
C SER A 17 19.21 86.01 44.36
N ASN A 18 18.08 86.58 44.80
CA ASN A 18 16.77 85.97 44.80
C ASN A 18 16.27 85.69 43.36
N SER A 19 16.50 86.59 42.40
CA SER A 19 16.12 86.37 41.02
C SER A 19 16.90 85.25 40.35
N ARG A 20 18.20 85.10 40.65
CA ARG A 20 19.03 83.98 40.16
C ARG A 20 18.63 82.63 40.77
N ILE A 21 18.30 82.59 42.04
CA ILE A 21 17.80 81.37 42.73
C ILE A 21 16.44 81.03 42.17
N SER A 22 15.54 81.96 41.95
CA SER A 22 14.24 81.75 41.32
C SER A 22 14.36 81.20 39.88
N LEU A 23 15.33 81.70 39.08
CA LEU A 23 15.55 81.21 37.70
C LEU A 23 16.07 79.74 37.71
N ILE A 24 17.02 79.45 38.59
CA ILE A 24 17.58 78.08 38.74
C ILE A 24 16.51 77.08 39.20
N THR A 25 15.67 77.49 40.19
CA THR A 25 14.57 76.60 40.63
C THR A 25 13.52 76.39 39.50
N SER A 26 13.22 77.43 38.75
CA SER A 26 12.30 77.31 37.59
C SER A 26 12.88 76.35 36.50
N VAL A 27 14.16 76.44 36.19
CA VAL A 27 14.83 75.54 35.24
C VAL A 27 14.85 74.09 35.76
N ILE A 28 15.12 73.88 37.05
CA ILE A 28 15.06 72.54 37.66
C ILE A 28 13.65 71.96 37.60
N VAL A 29 12.61 72.76 37.93
CA VAL A 29 11.23 72.32 37.84
C VAL A 29 10.84 71.96 36.37
N LEU A 30 11.26 72.77 35.39
CA LEU A 30 11.03 72.47 33.99
C LEU A 30 11.74 71.16 33.53
N LEU A 31 12.97 70.93 34.00
CA LEU A 31 13.68 69.69 33.70
C LEU A 31 13.00 68.47 34.32
N ILE A 32 12.51 68.61 35.57
CA ILE A 32 11.75 67.54 36.21
C ILE A 32 10.43 67.25 35.50
N LEU A 33 9.71 68.32 35.13
CA LEU A 33 8.49 68.18 34.33
C LEU A 33 8.76 67.56 32.94
N PHE A 34 9.84 67.96 32.26
CA PHE A 34 10.24 67.36 31.00
C PHE A 34 10.59 65.89 31.15
N ALA A 35 11.35 65.49 32.20
CA ALA A 35 11.65 64.10 32.48
C ALA A 35 10.40 63.32 32.79
N PHE A 36 9.48 63.90 33.62
CA PHE A 36 8.19 63.26 33.94
C PHE A 36 7.31 63.07 32.69
N PHE A 37 7.16 64.06 31.86
CA PHE A 37 6.35 63.94 30.62
C PHE A 37 7.01 62.94 29.64
N ARG A 38 8.33 62.89 29.57
CA ARG A 38 9.04 61.92 28.75
C ARG A 38 8.87 60.49 29.25
N GLU A 39 8.88 60.32 30.54
CA GLU A 39 8.63 59.02 31.15
C GLU A 39 7.16 58.58 30.98
N LEU A 40 6.23 59.53 31.08
CA LEU A 40 4.83 59.31 30.84
C LEU A 40 4.56 58.94 29.37
N ASP A 41 5.15 59.65 28.42
CA ASP A 41 5.07 59.32 26.97
C ASP A 41 5.64 57.95 26.70
N TYR A 42 6.81 57.64 27.28
CA TYR A 42 7.39 56.32 27.14
C TYR A 42 6.50 55.19 27.66
N ASN A 43 5.96 55.34 28.87
CA ASN A 43 5.16 54.30 29.49
C ASN A 43 3.76 54.14 28.90
N LEU A 44 3.10 55.27 28.53
CA LEU A 44 1.71 55.26 28.04
C LEU A 44 1.60 55.08 26.53
N VAL A 45 2.61 55.48 25.75
CA VAL A 45 2.54 55.48 24.28
C VAL A 45 3.61 54.58 23.67
N GLN A 46 4.90 54.86 23.94
CA GLN A 46 5.98 54.15 23.23
C GLN A 46 6.14 52.70 23.65
N LYS A 47 6.03 52.40 24.95
CA LYS A 47 6.15 51.02 25.45
C LYS A 47 4.97 50.14 24.98
N PRO A 48 3.70 50.52 25.10
CA PRO A 48 2.60 49.74 24.55
C PRO A 48 2.69 49.56 23.02
N GLN A 49 3.13 50.58 22.27
CA GLN A 49 3.32 50.44 20.82
C GLN A 49 4.44 49.47 20.47
N LYS A 50 5.55 49.48 21.21
CA LYS A 50 6.63 48.49 21.03
C LYS A 50 6.19 47.08 21.36
N GLU A 51 5.45 46.94 22.48
CA GLU A 51 4.91 45.63 22.90
C GLU A 51 3.91 45.09 21.85
N ALA A 52 3.02 45.95 21.35
CA ALA A 52 2.10 45.59 20.28
C ALA A 52 2.82 45.24 18.98
N ALA A 53 3.89 45.95 18.59
CA ALA A 53 4.68 45.63 17.41
C ALA A 53 5.43 44.30 17.55
N ILE A 54 5.99 44.01 18.74
CA ILE A 54 6.62 42.74 19.03
C ILE A 54 5.62 41.59 18.98
N GLN A 55 4.43 41.80 19.53
CA GLN A 55 3.37 40.81 19.51
C GLN A 55 2.89 40.53 18.07
N ALA A 56 2.65 41.56 17.29
CA ALA A 56 2.26 41.43 15.88
C ALA A 56 3.31 40.72 15.04
N GLU A 57 4.60 41.02 15.26
CA GLU A 57 5.70 40.31 14.59
C GLU A 57 5.77 38.83 15.01
N LYS A 58 5.56 38.56 16.28
CA LYS A 58 5.51 37.17 16.80
C LYS A 58 4.33 36.39 16.22
N GLU A 59 3.17 37.03 16.10
CA GLU A 59 1.99 36.43 15.45
C GLU A 59 2.24 36.19 13.96
N ARG A 60 2.83 37.15 13.25
CA ARG A 60 3.21 36.97 11.84
C ARG A 60 4.20 35.82 11.62
N LEU A 61 5.21 35.71 12.48
CA LEU A 61 6.19 34.62 12.43
C LEU A 61 5.53 33.26 12.74
N ALA A 62 4.60 33.22 13.71
CA ALA A 62 3.86 32.00 14.02
C ALA A 62 2.93 31.57 12.88
N GLU A 63 2.25 32.54 12.23
CA GLU A 63 1.44 32.28 11.02
C GLU A 63 2.30 31.79 9.85
N GLU A 64 3.48 32.39 9.64
CA GLU A 64 4.42 31.97 8.60
C GLU A 64 4.99 30.58 8.87
N GLU A 65 5.31 30.26 10.12
CA GLU A 65 5.75 28.93 10.56
C GLU A 65 4.62 27.89 10.38
N ALA A 66 3.40 28.22 10.75
CA ALA A 66 2.22 27.36 10.57
C ALA A 66 1.92 27.13 9.08
N ALA A 67 2.04 28.16 8.24
CA ALA A 67 1.83 28.06 6.80
C ALA A 67 2.92 27.22 6.08
N ASN A 68 4.10 27.15 6.67
CA ASN A 68 5.24 26.38 6.16
C ASN A 68 5.40 25.01 6.82
N ALA A 69 4.52 24.63 7.74
CA ALA A 69 4.55 23.32 8.37
C ALA A 69 4.35 22.22 7.32
N PRO A 70 5.08 21.09 7.39
CA PRO A 70 4.87 19.99 6.47
C PRO A 70 3.47 19.41 6.64
N ILE A 71 2.80 19.16 5.52
CA ILE A 71 1.58 18.36 5.47
C ILE A 71 2.02 16.93 5.20
N ILE A 72 1.67 16.03 6.10
CA ILE A 72 2.01 14.61 6.00
C ILE A 72 0.71 13.83 5.87
N THR A 73 0.63 13.01 4.83
CA THR A 73 -0.46 12.06 4.60
C THR A 73 0.10 10.66 4.45
N SER A 74 -0.69 9.64 4.76
CA SER A 74 -0.29 8.24 4.62
C SER A 74 -1.41 7.41 4.04
N VAL A 75 -1.01 6.29 3.43
CA VAL A 75 -1.89 5.20 2.98
C VAL A 75 -1.30 3.90 3.49
N ASP A 76 -2.09 3.14 4.23
CA ASP A 76 -1.75 1.80 4.69
C ASP A 76 -2.30 0.77 3.71
N ILE A 77 -1.44 -0.12 3.21
CA ILE A 77 -1.78 -1.10 2.19
C ILE A 77 -1.59 -2.51 2.72
N LEU A 78 -2.59 -3.34 2.46
CA LEU A 78 -2.59 -4.76 2.74
C LEU A 78 -2.72 -5.55 1.43
N ALA A 79 -1.95 -6.62 1.28
CA ALA A 79 -2.12 -7.56 0.17
C ALA A 79 -2.03 -9.01 0.65
N VAL A 80 -2.82 -9.88 0.02
CA VAL A 80 -2.78 -11.33 0.20
C VAL A 80 -2.56 -12.02 -1.14
N GLY A 81 -2.17 -13.30 -1.10
CA GLY A 81 -1.86 -14.08 -2.28
C GLY A 81 -3.07 -14.71 -2.97
N ASP A 82 -2.90 -15.95 -3.41
CA ASP A 82 -3.81 -16.67 -4.29
C ASP A 82 -5.09 -17.10 -3.60
N ASN A 83 -6.22 -16.53 -4.01
CA ASN A 83 -7.57 -16.96 -3.62
C ASN A 83 -8.02 -18.03 -4.60
N THR A 84 -7.86 -19.30 -4.19
CA THR A 84 -8.08 -20.48 -5.03
C THR A 84 -9.24 -21.31 -4.49
N VAL A 85 -10.45 -20.94 -4.88
CA VAL A 85 -11.70 -21.58 -4.44
C VAL A 85 -12.29 -22.40 -5.58
N TYR A 86 -11.89 -23.65 -5.70
CA TYR A 86 -12.28 -24.49 -6.84
C TYR A 86 -12.35 -25.97 -6.50
N ASN A 87 -12.70 -26.49 -5.45
CA ASN A 87 -12.96 -27.92 -5.35
C ASN A 87 -14.35 -28.17 -4.78
N ASP A 88 -14.86 -29.37 -4.97
CA ASP A 88 -16.20 -29.76 -4.54
C ASP A 88 -16.42 -29.46 -3.06
N TYR A 89 -15.41 -29.65 -2.21
CA TYR A 89 -15.53 -29.46 -0.77
C TYR A 89 -15.65 -28.01 -0.35
N ILE A 90 -14.78 -27.13 -0.86
CA ILE A 90 -14.90 -25.68 -0.59
C ILE A 90 -16.19 -25.15 -1.23
N TYR A 91 -16.52 -25.61 -2.44
CA TYR A 91 -17.77 -25.24 -3.11
C TYR A 91 -18.97 -25.55 -2.24
N ASP A 92 -19.07 -26.77 -1.77
CA ASP A 92 -20.22 -27.23 -0.91
C ASP A 92 -20.28 -26.46 0.42
N SER A 93 -19.13 -25.93 0.91
CA SER A 93 -19.08 -25.15 2.15
C SER A 93 -19.89 -23.87 2.10
N GLY A 94 -20.04 -23.29 0.91
CA GLY A 94 -20.84 -22.10 0.69
C GLY A 94 -22.33 -22.33 0.63
N GLN A 95 -22.79 -23.59 0.46
CA GLN A 95 -24.20 -23.90 0.32
C GLN A 95 -24.92 -23.91 1.68
N SER A 96 -25.93 -23.06 1.83
CA SER A 96 -26.82 -23.09 2.98
C SER A 96 -28.03 -24.02 2.74
N ASP A 97 -28.72 -24.45 3.82
CA ASP A 97 -29.93 -25.26 3.76
C ASP A 97 -31.07 -24.63 2.94
N ASP A 98 -31.04 -23.31 2.72
CA ASP A 98 -32.02 -22.53 1.98
C ASP A 98 -31.69 -22.36 0.48
N ALA A 99 -30.72 -23.10 -0.05
CA ALA A 99 -30.19 -22.95 -1.41
C ALA A 99 -29.57 -21.56 -1.72
N ASN A 100 -29.23 -20.82 -0.69
CA ASN A 100 -28.42 -19.61 -0.82
C ASN A 100 -26.93 -19.94 -0.65
N TRP A 101 -26.09 -19.24 -1.36
CA TRP A 101 -24.65 -19.45 -1.30
C TRP A 101 -24.00 -18.27 -0.58
N ASN A 102 -23.04 -18.57 0.31
CA ASN A 102 -22.28 -17.56 1.03
C ASN A 102 -20.91 -18.12 1.43
N TYR A 103 -19.86 -17.36 1.14
CA TYR A 103 -18.46 -17.72 1.43
C TYR A 103 -17.78 -16.78 2.42
N ASP A 104 -18.52 -15.93 3.14
CA ASP A 104 -17.95 -14.98 4.10
C ASP A 104 -17.10 -15.68 5.19
N HIS A 105 -17.44 -16.94 5.53
CA HIS A 105 -16.70 -17.72 6.53
C HIS A 105 -15.24 -17.97 6.15
N LEU A 106 -14.90 -18.02 4.85
CA LEU A 106 -13.53 -18.22 4.40
C LEU A 106 -12.59 -17.11 4.92
N TYR A 107 -13.09 -15.89 5.09
CA TYR A 107 -12.31 -14.68 5.33
C TYR A 107 -12.58 -14.03 6.69
N ALA A 108 -13.58 -14.51 7.42
CA ALA A 108 -14.13 -13.83 8.60
C ALA A 108 -13.08 -13.50 9.68
N ASN A 109 -12.09 -14.39 9.90
CA ASN A 109 -11.08 -14.19 10.93
C ASN A 109 -9.98 -13.17 10.54
N LEU A 110 -9.94 -12.75 9.27
CA LEU A 110 -9.03 -11.70 8.79
C LEU A 110 -9.76 -10.37 8.53
N ALA A 111 -11.06 -10.27 8.80
CA ALA A 111 -11.87 -9.11 8.49
C ALA A 111 -11.33 -7.81 9.13
N ASP A 112 -10.95 -7.86 10.40
CA ASP A 112 -10.42 -6.69 11.13
C ASP A 112 -9.10 -6.21 10.49
N GLU A 113 -8.22 -7.13 10.07
CA GLU A 113 -6.95 -6.81 9.42
C GLU A 113 -7.16 -6.18 8.03
N ILE A 114 -8.06 -6.76 7.22
CA ILE A 114 -8.35 -6.29 5.86
C ILE A 114 -9.00 -4.90 5.91
N GLN A 115 -9.99 -4.70 6.79
CA GLN A 115 -10.73 -3.45 6.93
C GLN A 115 -9.91 -2.33 7.60
N ALA A 116 -8.81 -2.65 8.27
CA ALA A 116 -7.92 -1.65 8.86
C ALA A 116 -7.03 -0.95 7.83
N ALA A 117 -6.84 -1.55 6.65
CA ALA A 117 -6.07 -0.97 5.57
C ALA A 117 -6.86 0.12 4.82
N ASP A 118 -6.16 1.14 4.30
CA ASP A 118 -6.75 2.14 3.38
C ASP A 118 -6.93 1.58 1.96
N LEU A 119 -6.17 0.53 1.62
CA LEU A 119 -6.23 -0.18 0.34
C LEU A 119 -5.87 -1.65 0.54
N SER A 120 -6.78 -2.55 0.14
CA SER A 120 -6.63 -3.99 0.27
C SER A 120 -6.68 -4.70 -1.08
N ILE A 121 -5.73 -5.63 -1.30
CA ILE A 121 -5.47 -6.29 -2.59
C ILE A 121 -5.49 -7.82 -2.40
N VAL A 122 -6.19 -8.53 -3.30
CA VAL A 122 -6.17 -10.00 -3.37
C VAL A 122 -5.97 -10.48 -4.80
N THR A 123 -5.28 -11.63 -4.98
CA THR A 123 -5.19 -12.30 -6.27
C THR A 123 -6.30 -13.34 -6.39
N GLN A 124 -7.27 -13.13 -7.30
CA GLN A 124 -8.29 -14.11 -7.65
C GLN A 124 -7.78 -14.98 -8.80
N THR A 125 -7.48 -16.24 -8.53
CA THR A 125 -6.77 -17.10 -9.50
C THR A 125 -7.61 -17.61 -10.65
N THR A 126 -8.91 -17.75 -10.46
CA THR A 126 -9.81 -18.42 -11.41
C THR A 126 -10.96 -17.51 -11.83
N VAL A 127 -11.61 -17.86 -12.95
CA VAL A 127 -12.83 -17.19 -13.41
C VAL A 127 -13.96 -17.33 -12.41
N LEU A 128 -14.85 -16.33 -12.38
CA LEU A 128 -16.07 -16.37 -11.60
C LEU A 128 -17.25 -16.76 -12.49
N SER A 129 -18.10 -17.67 -12.02
CA SER A 129 -19.35 -18.02 -12.70
C SER A 129 -20.57 -17.75 -11.81
N THR A 130 -21.61 -17.20 -12.44
CA THR A 130 -22.92 -17.02 -11.82
C THR A 130 -23.79 -18.27 -11.91
N SER A 131 -23.31 -19.31 -12.62
CA SER A 131 -24.01 -20.59 -12.81
C SER A 131 -23.38 -21.68 -11.95
N HIS A 132 -24.13 -22.20 -10.99
CA HIS A 132 -23.73 -23.33 -10.17
C HIS A 132 -23.66 -24.67 -10.93
N ASP A 133 -24.25 -24.75 -12.12
CA ASP A 133 -24.19 -25.96 -12.95
C ASP A 133 -22.82 -26.19 -13.60
N THR A 134 -21.96 -25.16 -13.63
CA THR A 134 -20.64 -25.18 -14.27
C THR A 134 -19.48 -25.35 -13.30
N VAL A 135 -19.72 -25.24 -12.00
CA VAL A 135 -18.66 -25.16 -10.96
C VAL A 135 -18.02 -26.51 -10.62
N ASN A 136 -18.48 -27.64 -11.16
CA ASN A 136 -17.85 -28.96 -10.98
C ASN A 136 -16.51 -29.12 -11.74
N ASN A 137 -15.88 -28.01 -12.17
CA ASN A 137 -14.61 -28.00 -12.88
C ASN A 137 -13.57 -27.22 -12.07
N TYR A 138 -12.36 -27.73 -12.01
CA TYR A 138 -11.28 -27.33 -11.11
C TYR A 138 -10.77 -25.88 -11.23
N SER A 139 -11.26 -25.04 -12.14
CA SER A 139 -10.79 -23.66 -12.34
C SER A 139 -11.94 -22.66 -12.46
N ILE A 140 -13.12 -23.00 -11.93
CA ILE A 140 -14.27 -22.08 -11.87
C ILE A 140 -14.67 -21.85 -10.42
N THR A 141 -14.73 -20.58 -10.05
CA THR A 141 -15.14 -20.13 -8.71
C THR A 141 -16.58 -19.61 -8.74
N PRO A 142 -17.44 -19.93 -7.77
CA PRO A 142 -18.76 -19.31 -7.66
C PRO A 142 -18.66 -17.79 -7.50
N SER A 143 -19.56 -17.04 -8.14
CA SER A 143 -19.57 -15.57 -8.07
C SER A 143 -19.75 -15.04 -6.64
N GLU A 144 -20.40 -15.79 -5.76
CA GLU A 144 -20.61 -15.44 -4.35
C GLU A 144 -19.29 -15.41 -3.52
N VAL A 145 -18.24 -16.03 -4.04
CA VAL A 145 -16.88 -15.82 -3.50
C VAL A 145 -16.44 -14.39 -3.76
N GLY A 146 -16.75 -13.83 -4.94
CA GLY A 146 -16.53 -12.41 -5.22
C GLY A 146 -17.30 -11.50 -4.27
N ASP A 147 -18.59 -11.84 -3.99
CA ASP A 147 -19.39 -11.11 -3.00
C ASP A 147 -18.71 -11.15 -1.61
N ALA A 148 -18.20 -12.32 -1.21
CA ALA A 148 -17.52 -12.50 0.08
C ALA A 148 -16.20 -11.71 0.17
N LEU A 149 -15.42 -11.63 -0.92
CA LEU A 149 -14.22 -10.78 -0.98
C LEU A 149 -14.55 -9.28 -0.79
N VAL A 150 -15.65 -8.81 -1.38
CA VAL A 150 -16.13 -7.45 -1.18
C VAL A 150 -16.65 -7.23 0.24
N ASN A 151 -17.43 -8.18 0.77
CA ASN A 151 -17.99 -8.11 2.12
C ASN A 151 -16.90 -8.02 3.19
N VAL A 152 -15.79 -8.73 3.02
CA VAL A 152 -14.68 -8.69 3.97
C VAL A 152 -13.86 -7.39 3.85
N GLY A 153 -13.91 -6.69 2.69
CA GLY A 153 -13.33 -5.34 2.54
C GLY A 153 -12.22 -5.22 1.51
N PHE A 154 -12.06 -6.15 0.55
CA PHE A 154 -11.10 -5.97 -0.53
C PHE A 154 -11.55 -4.91 -1.54
N ASP A 155 -10.61 -4.06 -1.94
CA ASP A 155 -10.80 -2.95 -2.89
C ASP A 155 -10.31 -3.29 -4.30
N VAL A 156 -9.29 -4.16 -4.38
CA VAL A 156 -8.57 -4.50 -5.61
C VAL A 156 -8.48 -6.01 -5.79
N ILE A 157 -8.92 -6.47 -6.95
CA ILE A 157 -8.87 -7.87 -7.37
C ILE A 157 -7.88 -7.99 -8.54
N ALA A 158 -6.74 -8.63 -8.31
CA ALA A 158 -5.77 -8.96 -9.35
C ALA A 158 -6.20 -10.27 -10.02
N SER A 159 -6.52 -10.24 -11.32
CA SER A 159 -7.10 -11.38 -12.05
C SER A 159 -6.32 -11.81 -13.29
N ALA A 160 -5.20 -11.15 -13.63
CA ALA A 160 -4.29 -11.72 -14.63
C ALA A 160 -3.52 -12.88 -14.00
N THR A 161 -3.97 -14.10 -14.24
CA THR A 161 -3.43 -15.36 -13.72
C THR A 161 -3.30 -16.37 -14.84
N ASN A 162 -2.58 -17.48 -14.62
CA ASN A 162 -2.43 -18.53 -15.63
C ASN A 162 -3.74 -19.27 -15.90
N SER A 163 -4.61 -19.44 -14.91
CA SER A 163 -5.87 -20.20 -15.02
C SER A 163 -7.06 -19.40 -15.52
N ILE A 164 -6.89 -18.09 -15.74
CA ILE A 164 -8.02 -17.20 -16.06
C ILE A 164 -8.65 -17.48 -17.44
N ASP A 165 -7.95 -18.13 -18.33
CA ASP A 165 -8.44 -18.49 -19.67
C ASP A 165 -8.75 -19.98 -19.85
N ASP A 166 -8.77 -20.78 -18.77
CA ASP A 166 -9.00 -22.23 -18.83
C ASP A 166 -10.31 -22.61 -19.54
N TYR A 167 -11.30 -21.75 -19.45
CA TYR A 167 -12.62 -21.93 -20.10
C TYR A 167 -12.87 -20.97 -21.25
N GLY A 168 -11.81 -20.28 -21.72
CA GLY A 168 -11.83 -19.42 -22.90
C GLY A 168 -12.44 -18.04 -22.66
N PRO A 169 -12.58 -17.25 -23.74
CA PRO A 169 -12.91 -15.82 -23.65
C PRO A 169 -14.30 -15.50 -23.10
N ASP A 170 -15.24 -16.42 -23.22
CA ASP A 170 -16.61 -16.18 -22.73
C ASP A 170 -16.64 -16.18 -21.20
N SER A 171 -15.87 -17.04 -20.53
CA SER A 171 -15.75 -17.06 -19.07
C SER A 171 -15.02 -15.84 -18.52
N ILE A 172 -14.00 -15.34 -19.22
CA ILE A 172 -13.34 -14.07 -18.91
C ILE A 172 -14.36 -12.93 -18.99
N THR A 173 -15.16 -12.90 -20.08
CA THR A 173 -16.22 -11.90 -20.26
C THR A 173 -17.26 -11.97 -19.14
N GLU A 174 -17.71 -13.17 -18.75
CA GLU A 174 -18.65 -13.37 -17.64
C GLU A 174 -18.05 -12.82 -16.33
N THR A 175 -16.80 -13.12 -16.03
CA THR A 175 -16.10 -12.61 -14.86
C THR A 175 -16.04 -11.08 -14.84
N ILE A 176 -15.68 -10.44 -15.95
CA ILE A 176 -15.64 -8.98 -16.07
C ILE A 176 -17.04 -8.38 -15.86
N GLN A 177 -18.07 -8.99 -16.49
CA GLN A 177 -19.45 -8.52 -16.39
C GLN A 177 -20.01 -8.69 -14.97
N TYR A 178 -19.68 -9.78 -14.28
CA TYR A 178 -20.04 -9.95 -12.87
C TYR A 178 -19.52 -8.77 -12.05
N TRP A 179 -18.23 -8.46 -12.11
CA TRP A 179 -17.63 -7.36 -11.35
C TRP A 179 -18.26 -6.01 -11.71
N LYS A 180 -18.40 -5.70 -12.99
CA LYS A 180 -18.99 -4.42 -13.43
C LYS A 180 -20.43 -4.22 -13.00
N ASN A 181 -21.22 -5.29 -12.96
CA ASN A 181 -22.65 -5.20 -12.67
C ASN A 181 -22.96 -5.31 -11.17
N SER A 182 -22.24 -6.16 -10.44
CA SER A 182 -22.49 -6.43 -9.02
C SER A 182 -21.67 -5.51 -8.11
N HIS A 183 -20.41 -5.23 -8.49
CA HIS A 183 -19.46 -4.49 -7.64
C HIS A 183 -18.68 -3.43 -8.44
N PRO A 184 -19.36 -2.40 -9.00
CA PRO A 184 -18.72 -1.41 -9.89
C PRO A 184 -17.66 -0.52 -9.20
N ASP A 185 -17.63 -0.50 -7.87
CA ASP A 185 -16.64 0.25 -7.08
C ASP A 185 -15.33 -0.53 -6.86
N ILE A 186 -15.31 -1.82 -7.19
CA ILE A 186 -14.12 -2.68 -7.08
C ILE A 186 -13.21 -2.48 -8.29
N SER A 187 -11.91 -2.36 -8.03
CA SER A 187 -10.91 -2.30 -9.09
C SER A 187 -10.43 -3.69 -9.49
N VAL A 188 -10.84 -4.17 -10.66
CA VAL A 188 -10.37 -5.45 -11.24
C VAL A 188 -9.23 -5.17 -12.19
N LEU A 189 -8.11 -5.83 -12.00
CA LEU A 189 -6.89 -5.64 -12.76
C LEU A 189 -6.60 -6.83 -13.67
N GLY A 190 -5.98 -6.53 -14.81
CA GLY A 190 -5.41 -7.53 -15.71
C GLY A 190 -6.40 -8.22 -16.65
N LEU A 191 -7.70 -7.84 -16.60
CA LEU A 191 -8.75 -8.34 -17.52
C LEU A 191 -9.40 -7.20 -18.28
N HIS A 192 -9.65 -7.41 -19.58
CA HIS A 192 -10.15 -6.37 -20.47
C HIS A 192 -11.23 -6.89 -21.43
N GLU A 193 -12.29 -6.09 -21.64
CA GLU A 193 -13.32 -6.39 -22.62
C GLU A 193 -12.93 -5.95 -24.03
N THR A 194 -12.09 -4.90 -24.12
CA THR A 194 -11.69 -4.31 -25.40
C THR A 194 -10.20 -3.97 -25.39
N GLN A 195 -9.63 -3.85 -26.59
CA GLN A 195 -8.25 -3.36 -26.76
C GLN A 195 -8.05 -1.94 -26.18
N GLU A 196 -9.09 -1.09 -26.13
CA GLU A 196 -9.02 0.24 -25.54
C GLU A 196 -8.90 0.14 -24.02
N ASP A 197 -9.66 -0.77 -23.38
CA ASP A 197 -9.55 -1.05 -21.94
C ASP A 197 -8.14 -1.51 -21.57
N ALA A 198 -7.55 -2.42 -22.36
CA ALA A 198 -6.20 -2.95 -22.14
C ALA A 198 -5.08 -1.87 -22.20
N ASN A 199 -5.36 -0.73 -22.82
CA ASN A 199 -4.42 0.40 -22.84
C ASN A 199 -4.62 1.38 -21.67
N THR A 200 -5.61 1.12 -20.80
CA THR A 200 -5.99 2.01 -19.70
C THR A 200 -5.47 1.44 -18.39
N ILE A 201 -4.61 2.19 -17.69
CA ILE A 201 -4.06 1.77 -16.40
C ILE A 201 -5.00 2.19 -15.28
N THR A 202 -5.28 1.27 -14.36
CA THR A 202 -6.06 1.57 -13.15
C THR A 202 -5.27 2.49 -12.24
N THR A 203 -5.89 3.59 -11.85
CA THR A 203 -5.28 4.59 -10.96
C THR A 203 -6.26 5.05 -9.92
N MET A 204 -5.77 5.39 -8.74
CA MET A 204 -6.57 5.94 -7.65
C MET A 204 -5.82 7.02 -6.88
N THR A 205 -6.53 7.78 -6.09
CA THR A 205 -5.94 8.75 -5.17
C THR A 205 -6.56 8.56 -3.79
N ILE A 206 -5.74 8.22 -2.81
CA ILE A 206 -6.12 8.01 -1.42
C ILE A 206 -5.29 8.98 -0.57
N ASN A 207 -5.90 9.77 0.29
CA ASN A 207 -5.22 10.73 1.17
C ASN A 207 -4.19 11.62 0.43
N ASP A 208 -4.55 12.12 -0.76
CA ASP A 208 -3.69 12.92 -1.66
C ASP A 208 -2.44 12.17 -2.21
N ILE A 209 -2.38 10.85 -2.07
CA ILE A 209 -1.36 10.00 -2.66
C ILE A 209 -1.92 9.35 -3.94
N SER A 210 -1.27 9.61 -5.07
CA SER A 210 -1.65 9.02 -6.35
C SER A 210 -0.99 7.67 -6.54
N ILE A 211 -1.79 6.63 -6.77
CA ILE A 211 -1.35 5.24 -6.90
C ILE A 211 -1.74 4.70 -8.27
N ALA A 212 -0.81 4.09 -8.98
CA ALA A 212 -1.06 3.33 -10.20
C ALA A 212 -0.92 1.83 -9.91
N LEU A 213 -1.84 1.03 -10.43
CA LEU A 213 -1.95 -0.40 -10.20
C LEU A 213 -1.88 -1.14 -11.54
N LEU A 214 -0.97 -2.11 -11.62
CA LEU A 214 -0.79 -2.98 -12.79
C LEU A 214 -0.78 -4.44 -12.31
N ASN A 215 -1.39 -5.34 -13.09
CA ASN A 215 -1.36 -6.77 -12.82
C ASN A 215 -1.10 -7.53 -14.11
N TYR A 216 -0.09 -8.40 -14.11
CA TYR A 216 0.31 -9.22 -15.25
C TYR A 216 0.59 -10.65 -14.82
N THR A 217 0.31 -11.62 -15.72
CA THR A 217 0.70 -13.03 -15.55
C THR A 217 1.85 -13.40 -16.47
N TYR A 218 2.69 -14.35 -16.03
CA TYR A 218 3.81 -14.89 -16.86
C TYR A 218 3.32 -15.57 -18.15
N GLY A 219 2.08 -16.04 -18.15
CA GLY A 219 1.41 -16.71 -19.23
C GLY A 219 0.04 -17.19 -18.80
N THR A 220 -0.69 -17.80 -19.72
CA THR A 220 -1.97 -18.45 -19.45
C THR A 220 -1.91 -19.90 -19.91
N ASN A 221 -2.75 -20.76 -19.33
CA ASN A 221 -2.76 -22.19 -19.65
C ASN A 221 -3.21 -22.46 -21.12
N ASN A 222 -3.91 -21.49 -21.73
CA ASN A 222 -4.31 -21.57 -23.13
C ASN A 222 -3.71 -20.41 -23.94
N SER A 223 -4.53 -19.54 -24.52
CA SER A 223 -4.08 -18.49 -25.45
C SER A 223 -4.47 -17.08 -25.04
N GLY A 224 -4.65 -16.82 -23.75
CA GLY A 224 -4.92 -15.48 -23.25
C GLY A 224 -6.15 -14.81 -23.87
N GLY A 225 -7.28 -15.50 -23.90
CA GLY A 225 -8.50 -15.01 -24.57
C GLY A 225 -8.73 -15.57 -25.96
N GLY A 226 -7.75 -16.24 -26.56
CA GLY A 226 -7.83 -16.86 -27.89
C GLY A 226 -7.44 -15.91 -29.04
N GLU A 227 -7.36 -16.47 -30.27
CA GLU A 227 -6.91 -15.75 -31.48
C GLU A 227 -7.67 -14.44 -31.69
N GLY A 228 -6.94 -13.33 -31.73
CA GLY A 228 -7.47 -11.98 -31.95
C GLY A 228 -8.08 -11.34 -30.70
N LYS A 229 -7.96 -11.98 -29.53
CA LYS A 229 -8.41 -11.48 -28.23
C LYS A 229 -7.33 -11.52 -27.16
N GLU A 230 -6.07 -11.53 -27.57
CA GLU A 230 -4.89 -11.56 -26.69
C GLU A 230 -4.86 -10.38 -25.70
N TYR A 231 -5.60 -9.31 -26.01
CA TYR A 231 -5.78 -8.14 -25.14
C TYR A 231 -6.63 -8.41 -23.89
N MET A 232 -7.35 -9.54 -23.83
CA MET A 232 -8.28 -9.80 -22.73
C MET A 232 -7.58 -10.07 -21.41
N VAL A 233 -6.31 -10.52 -21.44
CA VAL A 233 -5.50 -10.79 -20.26
C VAL A 233 -4.15 -10.11 -20.40
N ASP A 234 -3.71 -9.42 -19.36
CA ASP A 234 -2.38 -8.81 -19.32
C ASP A 234 -1.32 -9.90 -19.08
N VAL A 235 -0.60 -10.26 -20.13
CA VAL A 235 0.52 -11.21 -20.08
C VAL A 235 1.85 -10.45 -20.10
N PHE A 236 2.89 -10.98 -19.43
CA PHE A 236 4.22 -10.38 -19.41
C PHE A 236 4.75 -10.20 -20.82
N ASP A 237 4.81 -8.95 -21.25
CA ASP A 237 5.43 -8.49 -22.47
C ASP A 237 6.23 -7.22 -22.17
N LYS A 238 7.52 -7.26 -22.49
CA LYS A 238 8.46 -6.20 -22.12
C LYS A 238 8.12 -4.85 -22.74
N GLU A 239 7.64 -4.84 -23.99
CA GLU A 239 7.31 -3.62 -24.72
C GLU A 239 6.02 -3.00 -24.16
N GLN A 240 5.00 -3.83 -23.92
CA GLN A 240 3.72 -3.41 -23.34
C GLN A 240 3.90 -2.89 -21.91
N ILE A 241 4.61 -3.63 -21.05
CA ILE A 241 4.89 -3.21 -19.67
C ILE A 241 5.68 -1.89 -19.65
N THR A 242 6.70 -1.74 -20.52
CA THR A 242 7.44 -0.48 -20.62
C THR A 242 6.55 0.68 -21.06
N ALA A 243 5.64 0.45 -22.01
CA ALA A 243 4.70 1.47 -22.48
C ALA A 243 3.70 1.87 -21.38
N ALA A 244 3.21 0.89 -20.62
CA ALA A 244 2.32 1.11 -19.48
C ALA A 244 3.01 1.92 -18.37
N LEU A 245 4.21 1.51 -17.92
CA LEU A 245 4.95 2.18 -16.87
C LEU A 245 5.34 3.62 -17.24
N LYS A 246 5.59 3.92 -18.52
CA LYS A 246 5.83 5.30 -18.97
C LYS A 246 4.63 6.23 -18.75
N GLN A 247 3.41 5.72 -18.77
CA GLN A 247 2.20 6.53 -18.56
C GLN A 247 2.06 6.95 -17.10
N VAL A 248 2.56 6.14 -16.16
CA VAL A 248 2.38 6.33 -14.71
C VAL A 248 3.62 6.83 -13.96
N LYS A 249 4.69 7.17 -14.66
CA LYS A 249 5.98 7.60 -14.07
C LYS A 249 5.92 8.82 -13.14
N ASN A 250 4.83 9.57 -13.13
CA ASN A 250 4.64 10.76 -12.30
C ASN A 250 3.69 10.52 -11.11
N PHE A 251 3.24 9.29 -10.93
CA PHE A 251 2.45 8.91 -9.76
C PHE A 251 3.34 8.86 -8.51
N ASP A 252 2.73 9.03 -7.35
CA ASP A 252 3.43 8.95 -6.07
C ASP A 252 3.86 7.51 -5.74
N CYS A 253 3.12 6.52 -6.25
CA CYS A 253 3.41 5.10 -6.10
C CYS A 253 2.94 4.31 -7.32
N VAL A 254 3.78 3.39 -7.78
CA VAL A 254 3.46 2.39 -8.81
C VAL A 254 3.55 1.00 -8.18
N ILE A 255 2.41 0.32 -8.06
CA ILE A 255 2.29 -1.06 -7.57
C ILE A 255 2.11 -1.99 -8.76
N PHE A 256 2.98 -3.00 -8.86
CA PHE A 256 2.91 -4.04 -9.87
C PHE A 256 2.60 -5.38 -9.21
N ILE A 257 1.50 -6.03 -9.59
CA ILE A 257 1.12 -7.36 -9.12
C ILE A 257 1.52 -8.36 -10.20
N ALA A 258 2.37 -9.31 -9.84
CA ALA A 258 2.96 -10.29 -10.75
C ALA A 258 2.47 -11.70 -10.40
N HIS A 259 1.79 -12.36 -11.33
CA HIS A 259 1.48 -13.78 -11.23
C HIS A 259 2.55 -14.58 -11.98
N TRP A 260 3.53 -15.14 -11.24
CA TRP A 260 4.82 -15.57 -11.79
C TRP A 260 5.59 -16.59 -10.95
N GLY A 261 6.62 -17.21 -11.50
CA GLY A 261 7.53 -18.11 -10.79
C GLY A 261 7.19 -19.58 -11.03
N ASP A 262 7.77 -20.45 -10.22
CA ASP A 262 7.62 -21.90 -10.33
C ASP A 262 6.69 -22.40 -9.21
N ASP A 263 5.73 -23.27 -9.55
CA ASP A 263 4.78 -23.86 -8.62
C ASP A 263 5.48 -24.57 -7.46
N TYR A 264 4.95 -24.39 -6.27
CA TYR A 264 5.33 -25.04 -5.02
C TYR A 264 6.82 -24.92 -4.64
N THR A 265 7.49 -23.86 -5.14
CA THR A 265 8.90 -23.58 -4.90
C THR A 265 9.08 -22.34 -4.06
N THR A 266 9.70 -22.47 -2.87
CA THR A 266 9.95 -21.35 -1.94
C THR A 266 11.18 -20.51 -2.32
N GLU A 267 12.07 -21.01 -3.16
CA GLU A 267 13.19 -20.29 -3.73
C GLU A 267 12.74 -19.37 -4.88
N VAL A 268 13.28 -18.18 -4.90
CA VAL A 268 13.02 -17.22 -5.98
C VAL A 268 13.76 -17.66 -7.24
N SER A 269 13.03 -17.87 -8.34
CA SER A 269 13.59 -18.26 -9.63
C SER A 269 14.41 -17.14 -10.29
N GLU A 270 15.29 -17.49 -11.23
CA GLU A 270 16.04 -16.49 -12.01
C GLU A 270 15.12 -15.62 -12.87
N TYR A 271 14.03 -16.17 -13.38
CA TYR A 271 12.97 -15.42 -14.08
C TYR A 271 12.41 -14.30 -13.20
N GLN A 272 11.99 -14.63 -11.99
CA GLN A 272 11.48 -13.64 -11.03
C GLN A 272 12.52 -12.55 -10.70
N LYS A 273 13.77 -12.93 -10.46
CA LYS A 273 14.85 -11.98 -10.14
C LYS A 273 15.15 -11.03 -11.29
N GLN A 274 15.11 -11.49 -12.53
CA GLN A 274 15.38 -10.67 -13.72
C GLN A 274 14.25 -9.67 -13.97
N TRP A 275 13.00 -10.14 -13.90
CA TRP A 275 11.85 -9.26 -14.03
C TRP A 275 11.77 -8.24 -12.90
N ALA A 276 12.06 -8.64 -11.65
CA ALA A 276 12.11 -7.72 -10.51
C ALA A 276 13.15 -6.61 -10.74
N ALA A 277 14.36 -6.97 -11.21
CA ALA A 277 15.39 -6.00 -11.55
C ALA A 277 14.94 -5.02 -12.66
N TYR A 278 14.31 -5.56 -13.71
CA TYR A 278 13.80 -4.77 -14.83
C TYR A 278 12.68 -3.81 -14.39
N LEU A 279 11.68 -4.31 -13.65
CA LEU A 279 10.56 -3.50 -13.16
C LEU A 279 11.03 -2.37 -12.24
N MET A 280 12.01 -2.64 -11.36
CA MET A 280 12.65 -1.61 -10.54
C MET A 280 13.33 -0.53 -11.41
N GLU A 281 14.05 -0.92 -12.47
CA GLU A 281 14.67 0.04 -13.41
C GLU A 281 13.64 0.88 -14.18
N GLN A 282 12.42 0.35 -14.40
CA GLN A 282 11.34 1.07 -15.06
C GLN A 282 10.52 1.95 -14.10
N GLY A 283 10.81 1.94 -12.79
CA GLY A 283 10.19 2.81 -11.80
C GLY A 283 8.98 2.21 -11.09
N VAL A 284 8.90 0.88 -10.98
CA VAL A 284 7.97 0.23 -10.03
C VAL A 284 8.50 0.44 -8.61
N ASP A 285 7.63 0.86 -7.71
CA ASP A 285 7.95 1.13 -6.31
C ASP A 285 7.68 -0.07 -5.41
N VAL A 286 6.61 -0.82 -5.71
CA VAL A 286 6.21 -2.02 -4.96
C VAL A 286 5.82 -3.13 -5.94
N LEU A 287 6.40 -4.30 -5.75
CA LEU A 287 6.14 -5.52 -6.51
C LEU A 287 5.55 -6.58 -5.59
N ILE A 288 4.35 -7.06 -5.92
CA ILE A 288 3.62 -8.07 -5.16
C ILE A 288 3.45 -9.31 -6.03
N GLY A 289 4.03 -10.43 -5.60
CA GLY A 289 4.01 -11.70 -6.32
C GLY A 289 2.96 -12.68 -5.80
N ALA A 290 2.43 -13.47 -6.73
CA ALA A 290 1.51 -14.59 -6.55
C ALA A 290 1.87 -15.71 -7.55
N HIS A 291 1.19 -16.82 -7.57
CA HIS A 291 1.34 -18.01 -8.40
C HIS A 291 2.12 -19.17 -7.78
N PRO A 292 3.28 -19.03 -7.10
CA PRO A 292 3.97 -20.21 -6.60
C PRO A 292 3.15 -21.07 -5.60
N HIS A 293 2.03 -20.59 -5.16
CA HIS A 293 1.14 -21.23 -4.17
C HIS A 293 1.81 -21.53 -2.83
N VAL A 294 3.02 -21.02 -2.62
CA VAL A 294 3.79 -21.05 -1.38
C VAL A 294 4.44 -19.71 -1.13
N LEU A 295 4.76 -19.42 0.11
CA LEU A 295 5.48 -18.21 0.47
C LEU A 295 6.89 -18.20 -0.16
N GLN A 296 7.28 -17.04 -0.65
CA GLN A 296 8.66 -16.70 -0.99
C GLN A 296 9.12 -15.47 -0.20
N PRO A 297 10.42 -15.22 -0.08
CA PRO A 297 10.93 -14.11 0.72
C PRO A 297 10.51 -12.74 0.18
N TYR A 298 10.64 -11.71 1.02
CA TYR A 298 10.41 -10.30 0.68
C TYR A 298 11.58 -9.43 1.10
N GLY A 299 11.65 -8.22 0.54
CA GLY A 299 12.67 -7.26 0.94
C GLY A 299 12.67 -5.95 0.16
N ARG A 300 13.77 -5.22 0.27
CA ARG A 300 14.05 -4.04 -0.57
C ARG A 300 15.15 -4.37 -1.55
N LEU A 301 14.88 -4.14 -2.82
CA LEU A 301 15.88 -4.14 -3.86
C LEU A 301 16.41 -2.73 -4.07
N SER A 302 17.68 -2.62 -4.43
CA SER A 302 18.28 -1.34 -4.84
C SER A 302 19.38 -1.60 -5.86
N ASP A 303 19.59 -0.65 -6.77
CA ASP A 303 20.63 -0.71 -7.77
C ASP A 303 21.68 0.41 -7.58
N THR A 304 22.74 0.36 -8.39
CA THR A 304 23.82 1.37 -8.36
C THR A 304 23.41 2.73 -8.95
N LYS A 305 22.23 2.83 -9.58
CA LYS A 305 21.68 4.07 -10.16
C LYS A 305 20.82 4.81 -9.14
N GLY A 306 20.51 4.19 -7.99
CA GLY A 306 19.68 4.73 -6.93
C GLY A 306 18.19 4.40 -7.06
N ASN A 307 17.83 3.44 -7.92
CA ASN A 307 16.48 2.90 -7.93
C ASN A 307 16.29 1.99 -6.72
N GLU A 308 15.12 2.03 -6.12
CA GLU A 308 14.70 1.19 -4.99
C GLU A 308 13.30 0.66 -5.23
N MET A 309 13.03 -0.57 -4.80
CA MET A 309 11.71 -1.21 -4.89
C MET A 309 11.50 -2.14 -3.69
N ILE A 310 10.30 -2.13 -3.12
CA ILE A 310 9.85 -3.19 -2.21
C ILE A 310 9.40 -4.38 -3.08
N VAL A 311 9.85 -5.58 -2.72
CA VAL A 311 9.42 -6.80 -3.40
C VAL A 311 8.91 -7.82 -2.40
N PHE A 312 7.74 -8.37 -2.68
CA PHE A 312 7.18 -9.58 -2.09
C PHE A 312 7.14 -10.61 -3.21
N TYR A 313 8.04 -11.59 -3.24
CA TYR A 313 8.17 -12.50 -4.38
C TYR A 313 6.99 -13.45 -4.52
N SER A 314 6.43 -13.94 -3.42
CA SER A 314 5.14 -14.65 -3.38
C SER A 314 4.52 -14.56 -2.00
N LEU A 315 3.22 -14.29 -1.95
CA LEU A 315 2.43 -14.31 -0.72
C LEU A 315 1.80 -15.68 -0.44
N GLY A 316 2.04 -16.67 -1.30
CA GLY A 316 1.45 -18.01 -1.17
C GLY A 316 -0.07 -18.01 -1.36
N ASN A 317 -0.72 -19.06 -0.91
CA ASN A 317 -2.18 -19.14 -0.96
C ASN A 317 -2.83 -18.29 0.14
N PHE A 318 -3.88 -17.57 -0.23
CA PHE A 318 -4.83 -16.98 0.71
C PHE A 318 -5.89 -18.02 1.10
N VAL A 319 -6.54 -18.63 0.10
CA VAL A 319 -7.46 -19.76 0.28
C VAL A 319 -7.03 -20.88 -0.63
N SER A 320 -6.90 -22.08 -0.09
CA SER A 320 -6.69 -23.30 -0.87
C SER A 320 -6.97 -24.55 -0.02
N THR A 321 -7.11 -25.70 -0.68
CA THR A 321 -7.12 -27.01 -0.02
C THR A 321 -5.83 -27.79 -0.32
N SER A 322 -4.69 -27.08 -0.28
CA SER A 322 -3.39 -27.71 -0.51
C SER A 322 -3.15 -28.88 0.44
N GLU A 323 -2.55 -29.96 -0.09
CA GLU A 323 -2.13 -31.13 0.69
C GLU A 323 -0.69 -31.02 1.22
N SER A 324 -0.06 -29.84 1.07
CA SER A 324 1.27 -29.56 1.59
C SER A 324 1.27 -28.50 2.67
N VAL A 325 2.15 -28.63 3.66
CA VAL A 325 2.31 -27.64 4.75
C VAL A 325 2.63 -26.25 4.19
N ASP A 326 3.54 -26.18 3.21
CA ASP A 326 3.95 -24.92 2.59
C ASP A 326 2.78 -24.26 1.83
N GLY A 327 1.93 -25.05 1.17
CA GLY A 327 0.78 -24.53 0.44
C GLY A 327 -0.40 -24.10 1.34
N LEU A 328 -0.33 -24.39 2.64
CA LEU A 328 -1.30 -23.92 3.65
C LEU A 328 -0.80 -22.72 4.46
N LEU A 329 0.49 -22.41 4.32
CA LEU A 329 1.14 -21.26 4.96
C LEU A 329 1.21 -20.11 3.98
N GLY A 330 0.33 -19.13 4.13
CA GLY A 330 0.30 -17.89 3.34
C GLY A 330 0.83 -16.69 4.12
N GLY A 331 0.79 -15.52 3.50
CA GLY A 331 1.25 -14.27 4.08
C GLY A 331 0.35 -13.09 3.77
N VAL A 332 0.22 -12.23 4.77
CA VAL A 332 -0.39 -10.90 4.65
C VAL A 332 0.73 -9.89 4.55
N ALA A 333 0.93 -9.31 3.37
CA ALA A 333 1.87 -8.24 3.15
C ALA A 333 1.28 -6.92 3.64
N LYS A 334 2.04 -6.16 4.43
CA LYS A 334 1.66 -4.82 4.91
C LYS A 334 2.78 -3.83 4.66
N PHE A 335 2.44 -2.67 4.16
CA PHE A 335 3.37 -1.53 4.00
C PHE A 335 2.59 -0.23 3.96
N SER A 336 3.27 0.89 4.24
CA SER A 336 2.64 2.21 4.20
C SER A 336 3.40 3.13 3.26
N ILE A 337 2.67 4.02 2.62
CA ILE A 337 3.20 5.11 1.81
C ILE A 337 2.98 6.40 2.60
N GLU A 338 4.05 7.18 2.82
CA GLU A 338 3.99 8.49 3.44
C GLU A 338 4.37 9.57 2.42
N LYS A 339 3.49 10.55 2.24
CA LYS A 339 3.74 11.72 1.40
C LYS A 339 3.85 12.96 2.29
N THR A 340 4.97 13.66 2.15
CA THR A 340 5.22 14.93 2.82
C THR A 340 5.22 16.06 1.80
N VAL A 341 4.37 17.06 1.98
CA VAL A 341 4.34 18.28 1.17
C VAL A 341 4.78 19.45 2.04
N GLN A 342 5.89 20.10 1.64
CA GLN A 342 6.40 21.29 2.33
C GLN A 342 6.97 22.29 1.33
N ASN A 343 6.60 23.56 1.45
CA ASN A 343 7.05 24.65 0.59
C ASN A 343 6.86 24.35 -0.92
N GLY A 344 5.78 23.65 -1.29
CA GLY A 344 5.48 23.27 -2.67
C GLY A 344 6.33 22.12 -3.23
N THR A 345 7.13 21.48 -2.39
CA THR A 345 7.88 20.26 -2.74
C THR A 345 7.22 19.06 -2.11
N SER A 346 7.00 18.00 -2.93
CA SER A 346 6.48 16.71 -2.47
C SER A 346 7.62 15.69 -2.39
N THR A 347 7.60 14.88 -1.33
CA THR A 347 8.47 13.70 -1.17
C THR A 347 7.63 12.52 -0.73
N VAL A 348 7.90 11.35 -1.30
CA VAL A 348 7.22 10.09 -0.96
C VAL A 348 8.23 9.14 -0.32
N LYS A 349 7.79 8.42 0.70
CA LYS A 349 8.56 7.38 1.37
C LYS A 349 7.72 6.13 1.52
N PHE A 350 8.34 5.00 1.29
CA PHE A 350 7.78 3.68 1.58
C PHE A 350 8.30 3.22 2.94
N LEU A 351 7.40 3.04 3.90
CA LEU A 351 7.74 2.60 5.24
C LEU A 351 8.06 1.09 5.24
N THR A 352 8.51 0.58 6.38
CA THR A 352 9.02 -0.79 6.50
C THR A 352 7.97 -1.81 6.09
N PRO A 353 8.21 -2.60 5.00
CA PRO A 353 7.32 -3.68 4.62
C PRO A 353 7.42 -4.83 5.61
N THR A 354 6.32 -5.54 5.79
CA THR A 354 6.25 -6.78 6.57
C THR A 354 5.43 -7.83 5.82
N ILE A 355 5.71 -9.12 6.08
CA ILE A 355 4.76 -10.20 5.85
C ILE A 355 4.42 -10.78 7.22
N GLU A 356 3.14 -10.84 7.52
CA GLU A 356 2.61 -11.55 8.67
C GLU A 356 2.07 -12.91 8.21
N PRO A 357 2.44 -14.02 8.87
CA PRO A 357 2.03 -15.34 8.43
C PRO A 357 0.53 -15.58 8.71
N MET A 358 -0.11 -16.22 7.76
CA MET A 358 -1.48 -16.73 7.88
C MET A 358 -1.53 -18.21 7.54
N VAL A 359 -2.61 -18.87 7.95
CA VAL A 359 -2.85 -20.29 7.71
C VAL A 359 -4.25 -20.49 7.14
N MET A 360 -4.35 -21.23 6.06
CA MET A 360 -5.61 -21.76 5.59
C MET A 360 -5.94 -23.04 6.37
N HIS A 361 -7.02 -23.01 7.13
CA HIS A 361 -7.54 -24.16 7.89
C HIS A 361 -8.69 -24.83 7.16
N TYR A 362 -8.63 -26.14 6.97
CA TYR A 362 -9.78 -26.91 6.49
C TYR A 362 -9.93 -28.26 7.21
N ASN A 363 -11.16 -28.68 7.33
CA ASN A 363 -11.53 -30.00 7.83
C ASN A 363 -12.76 -30.51 7.09
N TYR A 364 -12.57 -31.50 6.24
CA TYR A 364 -13.65 -32.08 5.42
C TYR A 364 -14.72 -32.74 6.26
N ASP A 365 -14.36 -33.37 7.38
CA ASP A 365 -15.30 -34.09 8.26
C ASP A 365 -16.32 -33.16 8.94
N TYR A 366 -15.94 -31.87 9.11
CA TYR A 366 -16.74 -30.84 9.75
C TYR A 366 -17.20 -29.74 8.80
N ASN A 367 -16.89 -29.85 7.52
CA ASN A 367 -17.13 -28.82 6.48
C ASN A 367 -16.67 -27.45 6.92
N THR A 368 -15.44 -27.37 7.46
CA THR A 368 -14.83 -26.13 7.95
C THR A 368 -13.73 -25.69 6.99
N TYR A 369 -13.80 -24.42 6.56
CA TYR A 369 -12.83 -23.77 5.68
C TYR A 369 -12.70 -22.32 6.11
N GLU A 370 -11.57 -21.96 6.68
CA GLU A 370 -11.37 -20.65 7.31
C GLU A 370 -9.90 -20.23 7.21
N THR A 371 -9.63 -18.98 6.97
CA THR A 371 -8.28 -18.41 7.06
C THR A 371 -8.04 -17.81 8.44
N TYR A 372 -6.83 -17.93 8.96
CA TYR A 372 -6.43 -17.37 10.26
C TYR A 372 -5.09 -16.66 10.15
N MET A 373 -4.92 -15.55 10.88
CA MET A 373 -3.56 -15.10 11.18
C MET A 373 -2.87 -16.16 12.03
N LEU A 374 -1.58 -16.44 11.76
CA LEU A 374 -0.87 -17.51 12.51
C LEU A 374 -0.77 -17.21 14.00
N GLU A 375 -0.79 -15.94 14.41
CA GLU A 375 -0.80 -15.56 15.83
C GLU A 375 -2.09 -15.92 16.55
N ASP A 376 -3.21 -15.98 15.83
CA ASP A 376 -4.53 -16.36 16.34
C ASP A 376 -4.81 -17.86 16.15
N TYR A 377 -3.92 -18.58 15.46
CA TYR A 377 -4.07 -20.02 15.22
C TYR A 377 -3.56 -20.82 16.41
N SER A 378 -4.35 -21.78 16.90
CA SER A 378 -4.02 -22.55 18.10
C SER A 378 -3.49 -23.95 17.79
N ASP A 379 -2.85 -24.59 18.79
CA ASP A 379 -2.46 -25.99 18.70
C ASP A 379 -3.67 -26.91 18.52
N GLU A 380 -4.84 -26.57 19.11
CA GLU A 380 -6.08 -27.33 18.91
C GLU A 380 -6.54 -27.25 17.44
N LEU A 381 -6.51 -26.06 16.82
CA LEU A 381 -6.84 -25.89 15.40
C LEU A 381 -5.85 -26.67 14.53
N ALA A 382 -4.55 -26.54 14.76
CA ALA A 382 -3.54 -27.26 14.02
C ALA A 382 -3.75 -28.78 14.11
N TYR A 383 -4.07 -29.30 15.28
CA TYR A 383 -4.36 -30.73 15.49
C TYR A 383 -5.66 -31.20 14.81
N SER A 384 -6.66 -30.30 14.70
CA SER A 384 -7.95 -30.63 14.05
C SER A 384 -7.92 -30.44 12.53
N HIS A 385 -6.86 -29.89 11.96
CA HIS A 385 -6.72 -29.71 10.53
C HIS A 385 -6.69 -31.06 9.81
N TYR A 386 -7.37 -31.18 8.65
CA TYR A 386 -7.47 -32.43 7.92
C TYR A 386 -6.12 -33.00 7.46
N ILE A 387 -5.14 -32.11 7.16
CA ILE A 387 -3.80 -32.52 6.70
C ILE A 387 -3.05 -33.43 7.71
N VAL A 388 -3.40 -33.38 9.01
CA VAL A 388 -2.74 -34.24 10.01
C VAL A 388 -2.97 -35.74 9.77
N ASN A 389 -3.96 -36.07 8.92
CA ASN A 389 -4.16 -37.43 8.45
C ASN A 389 -3.02 -37.91 7.50
N SER A 390 -2.32 -36.99 6.89
CA SER A 390 -1.26 -37.27 5.91
C SER A 390 0.15 -36.97 6.45
N THR A 391 0.30 -36.03 7.41
CA THR A 391 1.58 -35.63 7.96
C THR A 391 1.50 -35.29 9.45
N ASN A 392 2.61 -35.50 10.17
CA ASN A 392 2.77 -35.03 11.56
C ASN A 392 3.46 -33.67 11.65
N ASP A 393 3.80 -33.06 10.51
CA ASP A 393 4.59 -31.82 10.46
C ASP A 393 3.74 -30.55 10.57
N PHE A 394 2.42 -30.66 10.54
CA PHE A 394 1.51 -29.55 10.67
C PHE A 394 1.27 -29.21 12.16
N THR A 395 2.18 -28.46 12.73
CA THR A 395 2.16 -27.98 14.11
C THR A 395 2.48 -26.50 14.17
N MET A 396 2.04 -25.80 15.20
CA MET A 396 2.38 -24.37 15.41
C MET A 396 3.88 -24.11 15.41
N GLU A 397 4.66 -24.96 16.06
CA GLU A 397 6.12 -24.86 16.10
C GLU A 397 6.73 -24.95 14.69
N ASN A 398 6.29 -25.93 13.90
CA ASN A 398 6.79 -26.14 12.53
C ASN A 398 6.34 -25.04 11.58
N LEU A 399 5.10 -24.56 11.66
CA LEU A 399 4.60 -23.44 10.85
C LEU A 399 5.40 -22.16 11.12
N GLN A 400 5.65 -21.82 12.38
CA GLN A 400 6.47 -20.68 12.76
C GLN A 400 7.93 -20.83 12.32
N ALA A 401 8.51 -22.04 12.46
CA ALA A 401 9.87 -22.32 12.03
C ALA A 401 9.99 -22.21 10.51
N ARG A 402 9.03 -22.75 9.76
CA ARG A 402 9.01 -22.71 8.30
C ARG A 402 8.86 -21.31 7.75
N PHE A 403 7.95 -20.52 8.31
CA PHE A 403 7.82 -19.10 7.99
C PHE A 403 9.16 -18.35 8.16
N LYS A 404 9.80 -18.53 9.32
CA LYS A 404 11.08 -17.89 9.62
C LYS A 404 12.18 -18.34 8.67
N GLU A 405 12.22 -19.61 8.30
CA GLU A 405 13.17 -20.15 7.34
C GLU A 405 13.01 -19.45 5.98
N ILE A 406 11.79 -19.41 5.42
CA ILE A 406 11.50 -18.78 4.13
C ILE A 406 11.86 -17.29 4.16
N MET A 407 11.45 -16.57 5.21
CA MET A 407 11.74 -15.12 5.32
C MET A 407 13.23 -14.82 5.51
N SER A 408 14.07 -15.81 5.83
CA SER A 408 15.52 -15.65 5.92
C SER A 408 16.27 -15.85 4.60
N MET A 409 15.57 -16.26 3.54
CA MET A 409 16.17 -16.48 2.23
C MET A 409 16.58 -15.17 1.55
N ASN A 410 17.53 -15.26 0.62
CA ASN A 410 18.12 -14.08 -0.02
C ASN A 410 17.20 -13.51 -1.12
N VAL A 411 16.99 -12.19 -1.10
CA VAL A 411 16.19 -11.44 -2.09
C VAL A 411 17.05 -10.64 -3.09
N THR A 412 18.34 -10.92 -3.20
CA THR A 412 19.26 -10.16 -4.08
C THR A 412 18.80 -10.23 -5.54
N PRO A 413 18.66 -9.09 -6.23
CA PRO A 413 18.27 -9.08 -7.64
C PRO A 413 19.36 -9.71 -8.52
N SER A 414 18.97 -10.21 -9.70
CA SER A 414 19.93 -10.66 -10.72
C SER A 414 20.77 -9.47 -11.21
N THR A 415 22.05 -9.69 -11.46
CA THR A 415 22.98 -8.65 -11.94
C THR A 415 23.02 -8.53 -13.48
N GLY A 416 22.22 -9.30 -14.21
CA GLY A 416 22.22 -9.34 -15.68
C GLY A 416 20.83 -9.14 -16.27
N THR A 417 20.64 -8.02 -16.99
CA THR A 417 19.41 -7.75 -17.77
C THR A 417 19.42 -8.38 -19.17
N ASP A 418 20.54 -8.98 -19.60
CA ASP A 418 20.69 -9.54 -20.95
C ASP A 418 19.93 -10.88 -21.14
N LEU A 419 19.48 -11.48 -20.05
CA LEU A 419 18.83 -12.79 -20.07
C LEU A 419 17.30 -12.74 -20.32
N LEU A 420 16.66 -11.57 -20.21
CA LEU A 420 15.22 -11.47 -20.52
C LEU A 420 14.90 -11.83 -21.99
N SER A 421 15.86 -11.62 -22.91
CA SER A 421 15.72 -12.03 -24.32
C SER A 421 15.86 -13.55 -24.53
N GLU A 422 16.52 -14.26 -23.61
CA GLU A 422 16.67 -15.72 -23.65
C GLU A 422 15.50 -16.44 -22.96
N VAL A 423 14.90 -15.79 -21.95
CA VAL A 423 13.73 -16.30 -21.23
C VAL A 423 12.47 -16.22 -22.10
N GLU A 424 12.31 -15.15 -22.89
CA GLU A 424 11.22 -15.04 -23.88
C GLU A 424 11.27 -16.14 -24.94
N ALA A 425 12.47 -16.64 -25.27
CA ALA A 425 12.67 -17.73 -26.22
C ALA A 425 12.49 -19.14 -25.59
N GLY A 426 12.59 -19.24 -24.25
CA GLY A 426 12.48 -20.51 -23.51
C GLY A 426 11.06 -20.85 -23.06
N SER A 427 10.14 -19.87 -23.05
CA SER A 427 8.73 -20.09 -22.69
C SER A 427 7.94 -20.92 -23.72
N GLU A 428 8.52 -21.13 -24.93
CA GLU A 428 7.93 -22.03 -25.93
C GLU A 428 8.23 -23.53 -25.67
N GLU A 429 9.13 -23.91 -24.76
CA GLU A 429 9.53 -25.32 -24.54
C GLU A 429 9.07 -25.92 -23.20
N SER A 430 8.51 -25.19 -22.25
CA SER A 430 8.03 -25.74 -20.97
C SER A 430 6.52 -26.00 -20.91
N GLY A 431 5.92 -26.40 -22.00
CA GLY A 431 4.67 -27.14 -22.02
C GLY A 431 4.93 -28.57 -21.50
N ALA A 432 5.32 -28.70 -20.24
CA ALA A 432 5.26 -29.98 -19.56
C ALA A 432 3.77 -30.29 -19.38
N GLU A 433 3.28 -31.22 -20.16
CA GLU A 433 2.01 -31.90 -19.94
C GLU A 433 2.03 -32.43 -18.48
N ASP A 434 1.41 -31.71 -17.55
CA ASP A 434 1.04 -32.28 -16.27
C ASP A 434 0.03 -33.40 -16.55
N GLU A 435 0.52 -34.62 -16.78
CA GLU A 435 -0.26 -35.85 -16.64
C GLU A 435 -0.72 -35.95 -15.18
N TYR A 436 -1.77 -35.25 -14.84
CA TYR A 436 -2.59 -35.56 -13.68
C TYR A 436 -3.27 -36.89 -13.98
N SER A 437 -2.67 -37.99 -13.51
CA SER A 437 -3.18 -39.32 -13.69
C SER A 437 -4.51 -39.51 -12.94
N ASP A 438 -5.59 -39.59 -13.72
CA ASP A 438 -6.97 -39.95 -13.32
C ASP A 438 -7.11 -41.39 -12.72
N GLU A 439 -6.11 -41.89 -12.03
CA GLU A 439 -6.08 -43.31 -11.57
C GLU A 439 -6.19 -43.49 -10.05
N LYS A 440 -6.94 -42.65 -9.31
CA LYS A 440 -7.13 -42.95 -7.88
C LYS A 440 -8.54 -42.81 -7.29
N TYR A 441 -9.54 -42.47 -8.07
CA TYR A 441 -10.92 -42.38 -7.53
C TYR A 441 -11.90 -43.20 -8.38
N SER A 442 -11.70 -44.54 -8.40
CA SER A 442 -12.75 -45.51 -8.70
C SER A 442 -12.64 -46.68 -7.72
N GLU A 443 -13.21 -46.49 -6.54
CA GLU A 443 -13.90 -47.53 -5.75
C GLU A 443 -14.55 -46.88 -4.51
#